data_30fd3d5ef324bdf67a26669c3ba9bb9c
#
_entry.id   30fd3d5ef324bdf67a26669c3ba9bb9c
#
_cell.length_a   1.000
_cell.length_b   1.000
_cell.length_c   1.000
_cell.angle_alpha   90.00
_cell.angle_beta   90.00
_cell.angle_gamma   90.00
#
_symmetry.space_group_name_H-M   'P 1'
#
loop_
_entity.id
_entity.type
_entity.pdbx_description
1 polymer ?
#
loop_
_entity_poly.entity_id
_entity_poly.type
_entity_poly.pdbx_seq_one_letter_code
_entity_poly.pdbx_strand_id
1 'polypeptide(L)'
;MNEPAYERIASSCERIEIDFSKEEMANLAVIHNMPEQSIEDIATVFSYLEERKNQTIIDTCIKLSRLPKKEPKTFEGFDFSRIHGQDIERLTSLSSLSPLYSRKNLAFIGPQGVGKTHLAMAFGRKCCEAGMKTYFLKATELNQKMTYARKFGKIDSLVKNMVKPSCLIIDEVGRCIFDEYNTNLFFDIVDRRSIKEGPNCMIFTSNKNPKDWENYFIEKDSLLGAMDRFFNDALVFMIKGESYRGRKTETISLQAGNTTPVVSTK
;
A
#
# COMPACT_ATOMS: atom_id res chain seq x y z
N MET A 1 -18.14 30.40 -6.55
CA MET A 1 -18.47 31.24 -5.39
C MET A 1 -17.60 30.80 -4.25
N ASN A 2 -16.87 31.71 -3.61
CA ASN A 2 -16.07 31.34 -2.42
C ASN A 2 -17.04 31.03 -1.27
N GLU A 3 -16.82 29.91 -0.60
CA GLU A 3 -17.57 29.52 0.59
C GLU A 3 -17.39 30.59 1.69
N PRO A 4 -18.45 30.99 2.40
CA PRO A 4 -18.36 32.00 3.45
C PRO A 4 -17.31 31.62 4.52
N ALA A 5 -16.59 32.62 5.07
CA ALA A 5 -15.52 32.38 6.03
C ALA A 5 -15.96 31.56 7.26
N TYR A 6 -17.17 31.80 7.78
CA TYR A 6 -17.74 31.02 8.90
C TYR A 6 -17.89 29.54 8.57
N GLU A 7 -18.31 29.19 7.36
CA GLU A 7 -18.45 27.79 6.93
C GLU A 7 -17.09 27.14 6.76
N ARG A 8 -16.10 27.86 6.20
CA ARG A 8 -14.72 27.37 6.09
C ARG A 8 -14.09 27.09 7.46
N ILE A 9 -14.29 27.99 8.43
CA ILE A 9 -13.80 27.80 9.80
C ILE A 9 -14.43 26.54 10.42
N ALA A 10 -15.77 26.42 10.39
CA ALA A 10 -16.47 25.28 10.97
C ALA A 10 -16.05 23.96 10.30
N SER A 11 -15.96 23.93 8.98
CA SER A 11 -15.50 22.76 8.21
C SER A 11 -14.06 22.36 8.58
N SER A 12 -13.15 23.34 8.69
CA SER A 12 -11.77 23.06 9.13
C SER A 12 -11.74 22.58 10.58
N CYS A 13 -12.54 23.16 11.50
CA CYS A 13 -12.65 22.72 12.88
C CYS A 13 -13.11 21.25 12.96
N GLU A 14 -14.17 20.87 12.25
CA GLU A 14 -14.64 19.49 12.19
C GLU A 14 -13.52 18.53 11.74
N ARG A 15 -12.78 18.87 10.67
CA ARG A 15 -11.69 18.03 10.14
C ARG A 15 -10.50 17.92 11.11
N ILE A 16 -10.26 18.93 11.91
CA ILE A 16 -9.22 18.86 12.96
C ILE A 16 -9.72 18.36 14.31
N GLU A 17 -11.00 17.91 14.36
CA GLU A 17 -11.65 17.35 15.56
C GLU A 17 -11.78 18.38 16.70
N ILE A 18 -12.05 19.64 16.36
CA ILE A 18 -12.42 20.71 17.28
C ILE A 18 -13.93 20.92 17.16
N ASP A 19 -14.65 20.80 18.24
CA ASP A 19 -16.09 21.07 18.31
C ASP A 19 -16.29 22.59 18.33
N PHE A 20 -16.55 23.19 17.15
CA PHE A 20 -16.75 24.60 16.97
C PHE A 20 -17.60 24.87 15.72
N SER A 21 -18.81 25.36 15.92
CA SER A 21 -19.79 25.55 14.88
C SER A 21 -19.69 26.94 14.22
N LYS A 22 -20.32 27.09 13.05
CA LYS A 22 -20.45 28.40 12.39
C LYS A 22 -21.27 29.39 13.21
N GLU A 23 -22.26 28.91 13.95
CA GLU A 23 -23.11 29.73 14.82
C GLU A 23 -22.29 30.28 16.01
N GLU A 24 -21.41 29.48 16.60
CA GLU A 24 -20.51 29.92 17.65
C GLU A 24 -19.52 30.96 17.14
N MET A 25 -18.96 30.75 15.93
CA MET A 25 -18.08 31.75 15.30
C MET A 25 -18.82 33.06 15.02
N ALA A 26 -20.07 33.01 14.51
CA ALA A 26 -20.86 34.18 14.26
C ALA A 26 -21.19 34.96 15.55
N ASN A 27 -21.57 34.24 16.63
CA ASN A 27 -21.80 34.85 17.94
C ASN A 27 -20.53 35.52 18.50
N LEU A 28 -19.38 34.84 18.38
CA LEU A 28 -18.10 35.38 18.83
C LEU A 28 -17.76 36.68 18.07
N ALA A 29 -17.98 36.70 16.76
CA ALA A 29 -17.75 37.87 15.93
C ALA A 29 -18.62 39.07 16.34
N VAL A 30 -19.90 38.83 16.67
CA VAL A 30 -20.82 39.86 17.17
C VAL A 30 -20.38 40.38 18.54
N ILE A 31 -20.11 39.46 19.49
CA ILE A 31 -19.72 39.83 20.89
C ILE A 31 -18.44 40.71 20.88
N HIS A 32 -17.50 40.39 20.02
CA HIS A 32 -16.20 41.09 19.96
C HIS A 32 -16.11 42.16 18.87
N ASN A 33 -17.20 42.49 18.19
CA ASN A 33 -17.24 43.43 17.07
C ASN A 33 -16.12 43.17 16.04
N MET A 34 -15.94 41.92 15.64
CA MET A 34 -14.85 41.52 14.75
C MET A 34 -15.12 42.04 13.32
N PRO A 35 -14.17 42.74 12.69
CA PRO A 35 -14.31 43.12 11.29
C PRO A 35 -14.25 41.86 10.39
N GLU A 36 -14.86 41.94 9.22
CA GLU A 36 -14.89 40.83 8.23
C GLU A 36 -13.50 40.34 7.87
N GLN A 37 -12.53 41.22 7.76
CA GLN A 37 -11.14 40.86 7.50
C GLN A 37 -10.54 39.96 8.59
N SER A 38 -10.87 40.20 9.87
CA SER A 38 -10.39 39.33 10.97
C SER A 38 -10.99 37.94 10.88
N ILE A 39 -12.23 37.78 10.40
CA ILE A 39 -12.87 36.49 10.23
C ILE A 39 -12.20 35.73 9.06
N GLU A 40 -11.86 36.42 7.96
CA GLU A 40 -11.09 35.85 6.86
C GLU A 40 -9.67 35.42 7.28
N ASP A 41 -9.00 36.21 8.13
CA ASP A 41 -7.68 35.87 8.68
C ASP A 41 -7.78 34.62 9.56
N ILE A 42 -8.82 34.50 10.40
CA ILE A 42 -9.09 33.32 11.21
C ILE A 42 -9.35 32.10 10.31
N ALA A 43 -10.17 32.21 9.27
CA ALA A 43 -10.42 31.13 8.32
C ALA A 43 -9.12 30.63 7.66
N THR A 44 -8.22 31.57 7.34
CA THR A 44 -6.89 31.23 6.80
C THR A 44 -6.04 30.45 7.81
N VAL A 45 -6.05 30.83 9.09
CA VAL A 45 -5.32 30.11 10.14
C VAL A 45 -5.88 28.70 10.31
N PHE A 46 -7.21 28.52 10.37
CA PHE A 46 -7.81 27.20 10.52
C PHE A 46 -7.55 26.29 9.30
N SER A 47 -7.59 26.83 8.09
CA SER A 47 -7.21 26.09 6.88
C SER A 47 -5.75 25.63 6.94
N TYR A 48 -4.84 26.46 7.41
CA TYR A 48 -3.43 26.08 7.60
C TYR A 48 -3.27 24.97 8.66
N LEU A 49 -4.00 25.05 9.77
CA LEU A 49 -3.96 24.01 10.82
C LEU A 49 -4.48 22.67 10.30
N GLU A 50 -5.56 22.69 9.51
CA GLU A 50 -6.11 21.51 8.84
C GLU A 50 -5.07 20.89 7.90
N GLU A 51 -4.45 21.69 7.03
CA GLU A 51 -3.41 21.23 6.13
C GLU A 51 -2.23 20.59 6.89
N ARG A 52 -1.77 21.22 7.96
CA ARG A 52 -0.71 20.67 8.82
C ARG A 52 -1.11 19.35 9.48
N LYS A 53 -2.35 19.23 9.97
CA LYS A 53 -2.86 17.96 10.54
C LYS A 53 -2.88 16.87 9.48
N ASN A 54 -3.42 17.18 8.29
CA ASN A 54 -3.47 16.25 7.16
C ASN A 54 -2.07 15.79 6.75
N GLN A 55 -1.09 16.70 6.65
CA GLN A 55 0.29 16.35 6.34
C GLN A 55 0.89 15.43 7.40
N THR A 56 0.63 15.68 8.68
CA THR A 56 1.09 14.84 9.79
C THR A 56 0.48 13.42 9.71
N ILE A 57 -0.79 13.31 9.33
CA ILE A 57 -1.46 12.02 9.10
C ILE A 57 -0.79 11.26 7.94
N ILE A 58 -0.57 11.94 6.81
CA ILE A 58 0.10 11.37 5.63
C ILE A 58 1.50 10.87 5.98
N ASP A 59 2.30 11.70 6.62
CA ASP A 59 3.68 11.36 7.03
C ASP A 59 3.69 10.15 7.99
N THR A 60 2.73 10.10 8.90
CA THR A 60 2.57 8.98 9.83
C THR A 60 2.17 7.70 9.09
N CYS A 61 1.22 7.78 8.14
CA CYS A 61 0.83 6.65 7.30
C CYS A 61 2.02 6.13 6.49
N ILE A 62 2.79 7.01 5.84
CA ILE A 62 4.00 6.64 5.08
C ILE A 62 5.06 6.04 6.02
N LYS A 63 5.27 6.60 7.20
CA LYS A 63 6.24 6.11 8.19
C LYS A 63 5.95 4.69 8.64
N LEU A 64 4.68 4.36 8.85
CA LEU A 64 4.23 3.06 9.37
C LEU A 64 3.97 2.02 8.27
N SER A 65 3.83 2.44 7.01
CA SER A 65 3.48 1.58 5.89
C SER A 65 4.55 0.55 5.50
N ARG A 66 5.82 0.80 5.84
CA ARG A 66 7.00 0.05 5.40
C ARG A 66 7.29 0.18 3.90
N LEU A 67 6.64 1.12 3.22
CA LEU A 67 6.97 1.48 1.84
C LEU A 67 8.33 2.21 1.76
N PRO A 68 9.08 2.09 0.64
CA PRO A 68 10.36 2.76 0.47
C PRO A 68 10.18 4.28 0.49
N LYS A 69 11.05 4.97 1.26
CA LYS A 69 11.01 6.43 1.45
C LYS A 69 11.98 7.17 0.54
N LYS A 70 13.19 6.64 0.36
CA LYS A 70 14.25 7.29 -0.44
C LYS A 70 13.94 7.26 -1.93
N GLU A 71 13.42 6.13 -2.42
CA GLU A 71 13.01 5.93 -3.82
C GLU A 71 11.55 5.49 -3.86
N PRO A 72 10.61 6.42 -3.67
CA PRO A 72 9.20 6.08 -3.61
C PRO A 72 8.73 5.50 -4.94
N LYS A 73 7.94 4.44 -4.86
CA LYS A 73 7.26 3.88 -6.03
C LYS A 73 5.91 4.58 -6.15
N THR A 74 5.72 5.30 -7.25
CA THR A 74 4.50 6.06 -7.56
C THR A 74 3.95 5.64 -8.92
N PHE A 75 2.71 6.01 -9.23
CA PHE A 75 2.14 5.78 -10.55
C PHE A 75 2.82 6.64 -11.62
N GLU A 76 3.19 7.87 -11.29
CA GLU A 76 3.90 8.79 -12.18
C GLU A 76 5.31 8.28 -12.52
N GLY A 77 5.95 7.59 -11.57
CA GLY A 77 7.26 6.96 -11.77
C GLY A 77 7.20 5.60 -12.48
N PHE A 78 6.00 5.13 -12.87
CA PHE A 78 5.83 3.88 -13.58
C PHE A 78 5.71 4.11 -15.09
N ASP A 79 6.53 3.43 -15.87
CA ASP A 79 6.50 3.50 -17.33
C ASP A 79 5.38 2.61 -17.91
N PHE A 80 4.19 3.17 -18.05
CA PHE A 80 3.02 2.49 -18.61
C PHE A 80 3.17 2.18 -20.10
N SER A 81 4.05 2.86 -20.84
CA SER A 81 4.23 2.64 -22.30
C SER A 81 4.71 1.21 -22.62
N ARG A 82 5.22 0.50 -21.62
CA ARG A 82 5.74 -0.87 -21.74
C ARG A 82 4.70 -1.96 -21.49
N ILE A 83 3.52 -1.59 -21.04
CA ILE A 83 2.41 -2.51 -20.81
C ILE A 83 1.37 -2.24 -21.88
N HIS A 84 1.04 -3.27 -22.64
CA HIS A 84 0.05 -3.21 -23.71
C HIS A 84 -1.11 -4.14 -23.40
N GLY A 85 -2.31 -3.73 -23.77
CA GLY A 85 -3.53 -4.55 -23.60
C GLY A 85 -4.79 -3.68 -23.66
N GLN A 86 -5.94 -4.33 -23.89
CA GLN A 86 -7.23 -3.65 -24.00
C GLN A 86 -7.65 -2.98 -22.69
N ASP A 87 -7.21 -3.52 -21.54
CA ASP A 87 -7.60 -3.05 -20.20
C ASP A 87 -6.55 -2.15 -19.52
N ILE A 88 -5.64 -1.54 -20.27
CA ILE A 88 -4.59 -0.68 -19.68
C ILE A 88 -5.19 0.51 -18.92
N GLU A 89 -6.33 1.03 -19.36
CA GLU A 89 -7.05 2.12 -18.70
C GLU A 89 -7.49 1.74 -17.27
N ARG A 90 -7.85 0.46 -17.05
CA ARG A 90 -8.19 -0.02 -15.71
C ARG A 90 -6.97 -0.04 -14.78
N LEU A 91 -5.78 -0.29 -15.32
CA LEU A 91 -4.54 -0.25 -14.55
C LEU A 91 -4.14 1.20 -14.21
N THR A 92 -4.26 2.12 -15.18
CA THR A 92 -3.96 3.55 -14.96
C THR A 92 -4.96 4.22 -14.03
N SER A 93 -6.24 3.80 -14.07
CA SER A 93 -7.28 4.31 -13.16
C SER A 93 -7.14 3.92 -11.70
N LEU A 94 -6.21 3.00 -11.35
CA LEU A 94 -5.95 2.61 -9.95
C LEU A 94 -5.52 3.79 -9.07
N SER A 95 -4.96 4.85 -9.65
CA SER A 95 -4.59 6.08 -8.94
C SER A 95 -5.79 6.81 -8.30
N SER A 96 -7.02 6.53 -8.75
CA SER A 96 -8.26 7.06 -8.16
C SER A 96 -8.63 6.42 -6.82
N LEU A 97 -7.96 5.33 -6.42
CA LEU A 97 -8.27 4.51 -5.25
C LEU A 97 -9.68 3.89 -5.23
N SER A 98 -10.37 3.86 -6.38
CA SER A 98 -11.70 3.25 -6.47
C SER A 98 -11.76 1.83 -5.86
N PRO A 99 -10.78 0.93 -6.08
CA PRO A 99 -10.78 -0.40 -5.45
C PRO A 99 -10.75 -0.35 -3.92
N LEU A 100 -10.05 0.61 -3.31
CA LEU A 100 -10.00 0.76 -1.85
C LEU A 100 -11.38 1.07 -1.26
N TYR A 101 -12.08 2.04 -1.86
CA TYR A 101 -13.40 2.49 -1.39
C TYR A 101 -14.52 1.50 -1.74
N SER A 102 -14.43 0.81 -2.89
CA SER A 102 -15.35 -0.26 -3.26
C SER A 102 -15.00 -1.62 -2.64
N ARG A 103 -13.99 -1.68 -1.78
CA ARG A 103 -13.54 -2.88 -1.04
C ARG A 103 -13.11 -4.03 -1.95
N LYS A 104 -12.61 -3.72 -3.16
CA LYS A 104 -12.07 -4.71 -4.10
C LYS A 104 -10.62 -5.02 -3.83
N ASN A 105 -10.27 -6.29 -3.85
CA ASN A 105 -8.89 -6.73 -3.76
C ASN A 105 -8.17 -6.59 -5.11
N LEU A 106 -6.84 -6.52 -5.08
CA LEU A 106 -6.00 -6.44 -6.28
C LEU A 106 -5.01 -7.60 -6.32
N ALA A 107 -4.83 -8.20 -7.49
CA ALA A 107 -3.75 -9.15 -7.71
C ALA A 107 -2.92 -8.72 -8.94
N PHE A 108 -1.61 -8.59 -8.77
CA PHE A 108 -0.67 -8.37 -9.87
C PHE A 108 0.14 -9.64 -10.09
N ILE A 109 -0.07 -10.30 -11.22
CA ILE A 109 0.49 -11.60 -11.54
C ILE A 109 1.28 -11.53 -12.85
N GLY A 110 2.43 -12.19 -12.90
CA GLY A 110 3.26 -12.20 -14.11
C GLY A 110 4.73 -12.48 -13.82
N PRO A 111 5.62 -12.51 -14.84
CA PRO A 111 7.03 -12.84 -14.67
C PRO A 111 7.79 -11.83 -13.82
N GLN A 112 9.02 -12.16 -13.46
CA GLN A 112 9.87 -11.27 -12.68
C GLN A 112 10.21 -10.00 -13.46
N GLY A 113 10.30 -8.86 -12.76
CA GLY A 113 10.78 -7.61 -13.33
C GLY A 113 9.74 -6.79 -14.11
N VAL A 114 8.49 -7.25 -14.29
CA VAL A 114 7.45 -6.52 -15.03
C VAL A 114 6.74 -5.41 -14.25
N GLY A 115 7.21 -5.06 -13.04
CA GLY A 115 6.69 -3.92 -12.29
C GLY A 115 5.57 -4.20 -11.29
N LYS A 116 5.17 -5.46 -11.04
CA LYS A 116 4.10 -5.83 -10.09
C LYS A 116 4.23 -5.17 -8.71
N THR A 117 5.40 -5.35 -8.08
CA THR A 117 5.70 -4.76 -6.77
C THR A 117 5.70 -3.23 -6.82
N HIS A 118 6.14 -2.62 -7.94
CA HIS A 118 6.07 -1.18 -8.12
C HIS A 118 4.61 -0.69 -8.09
N LEU A 119 3.74 -1.30 -8.88
CA LEU A 119 2.31 -0.94 -8.93
C LEU A 119 1.61 -1.14 -7.57
N ALA A 120 1.89 -2.25 -6.88
CA ALA A 120 1.36 -2.50 -5.55
C ALA A 120 1.81 -1.42 -4.54
N MET A 121 3.10 -1.06 -4.56
CA MET A 121 3.64 0.00 -3.69
C MET A 121 3.11 1.39 -4.07
N ALA A 122 2.94 1.68 -5.38
CA ALA A 122 2.37 2.94 -5.85
C ALA A 122 0.93 3.12 -5.36
N PHE A 123 0.11 2.07 -5.44
CA PHE A 123 -1.24 2.08 -4.90
C PHE A 123 -1.23 2.30 -3.37
N GLY A 124 -0.38 1.54 -2.65
CA GLY A 124 -0.25 1.70 -1.20
C GLY A 124 0.22 3.10 -0.77
N ARG A 125 1.12 3.71 -1.56
CA ARG A 125 1.55 5.09 -1.32
C ARG A 125 0.41 6.08 -1.54
N LYS A 126 -0.36 5.90 -2.61
CA LYS A 126 -1.54 6.72 -2.88
C LYS A 126 -2.59 6.62 -1.76
N CYS A 127 -2.75 5.41 -1.18
CA CYS A 127 -3.58 5.23 0.02
C CYS A 127 -3.04 6.05 1.21
N CYS A 128 -1.73 6.06 1.46
CA CYS A 128 -1.13 6.88 2.53
C CYS A 128 -1.35 8.38 2.28
N GLU A 129 -1.23 8.85 1.04
CA GLU A 129 -1.48 10.24 0.64
C GLU A 129 -2.95 10.65 0.83
N ALA A 130 -3.87 9.68 0.79
CA ALA A 130 -5.28 9.86 1.17
C ALA A 130 -5.54 9.66 2.68
N GLY A 131 -4.51 9.65 3.53
CA GLY A 131 -4.64 9.44 4.98
C GLY A 131 -4.97 8.00 5.40
N MET A 132 -4.98 7.04 4.46
CA MET A 132 -5.37 5.66 4.72
C MET A 132 -4.17 4.82 5.16
N LYS A 133 -4.32 4.11 6.29
CA LYS A 133 -3.27 3.22 6.81
C LYS A 133 -2.97 2.10 5.83
N THR A 134 -1.71 2.02 5.42
CA THR A 134 -1.18 0.96 4.54
C THR A 134 -0.14 0.15 5.29
N TYR A 135 -0.05 -1.15 4.99
CA TYR A 135 1.02 -2.00 5.48
C TYR A 135 1.55 -2.91 4.39
N PHE A 136 2.84 -2.83 4.14
CA PHE A 136 3.55 -3.63 3.12
C PHE A 136 4.45 -4.65 3.78
N LEU A 137 4.39 -5.91 3.31
CA LEU A 137 5.35 -6.96 3.66
C LEU A 137 5.45 -8.00 2.54
N LYS A 138 6.55 -8.77 2.56
CA LYS A 138 6.69 -9.94 1.69
C LYS A 138 6.00 -11.16 2.32
N ALA A 139 5.55 -12.10 1.48
CA ALA A 139 4.98 -13.37 1.96
C ALA A 139 5.95 -14.16 2.86
N THR A 140 7.25 -14.15 2.51
CA THR A 140 8.30 -14.77 3.36
C THR A 140 8.38 -14.14 4.74
N GLU A 141 8.26 -12.83 4.83
CA GLU A 141 8.29 -12.09 6.08
C GLU A 141 7.00 -12.33 6.90
N LEU A 142 5.85 -12.39 6.23
CA LEU A 142 4.59 -12.74 6.89
C LEU A 142 4.70 -14.13 7.53
N ASN A 143 5.19 -15.12 6.78
CA ASN A 143 5.39 -16.49 7.28
C ASN A 143 6.30 -16.52 8.50
N GLN A 144 7.43 -15.80 8.49
CA GLN A 144 8.33 -15.69 9.64
C GLN A 144 7.65 -15.02 10.85
N LYS A 145 6.87 -13.95 10.63
CA LYS A 145 6.12 -13.26 11.69
C LYS A 145 5.05 -14.16 12.31
N MET A 146 4.37 -14.99 11.52
CA MET A 146 3.38 -15.96 11.99
C MET A 146 4.04 -17.01 12.87
N THR A 147 5.14 -17.59 12.42
CA THR A 147 5.93 -18.57 13.21
C THR A 147 6.43 -17.95 14.53
N TYR A 148 6.93 -16.72 14.49
CA TYR A 148 7.33 -15.99 15.69
C TYR A 148 6.16 -15.73 16.63
N ALA A 149 5.03 -15.25 16.11
CA ALA A 149 3.84 -14.94 16.91
C ALA A 149 3.31 -16.20 17.61
N ARG A 150 3.30 -17.35 16.93
CA ARG A 150 2.94 -18.65 17.50
C ARG A 150 3.87 -19.01 18.68
N LYS A 151 5.18 -18.91 18.45
CA LYS A 151 6.18 -19.27 19.48
C LYS A 151 6.08 -18.42 20.76
N PHE A 152 5.69 -17.14 20.63
CA PHE A 152 5.68 -16.17 21.73
C PHE A 152 4.29 -15.74 22.19
N GLY A 153 3.21 -16.44 21.78
CA GLY A 153 1.85 -16.12 22.19
C GLY A 153 1.33 -14.75 21.71
N LYS A 154 1.81 -14.27 20.54
CA LYS A 154 1.50 -12.93 20.00
C LYS A 154 0.59 -12.97 18.76
N ILE A 155 -0.18 -14.04 18.59
CA ILE A 155 -1.02 -14.26 17.40
C ILE A 155 -2.06 -13.15 17.26
N ASP A 156 -2.79 -12.81 18.33
CA ASP A 156 -3.84 -11.77 18.29
C ASP A 156 -3.27 -10.41 17.88
N SER A 157 -2.09 -10.07 18.38
CA SER A 157 -1.40 -8.83 18.01
C SER A 157 -1.00 -8.83 16.54
N LEU A 158 -0.50 -9.96 16.02
CA LEU A 158 -0.17 -10.10 14.61
C LEU A 158 -1.41 -9.94 13.73
N VAL A 159 -2.48 -10.70 14.03
CA VAL A 159 -3.75 -10.65 13.27
C VAL A 159 -4.31 -9.23 13.27
N LYS A 160 -4.37 -8.58 14.44
CA LYS A 160 -4.82 -7.19 14.56
C LYS A 160 -4.00 -6.24 13.67
N ASN A 161 -2.68 -6.42 13.61
CA ASN A 161 -1.80 -5.60 12.78
C ASN A 161 -1.99 -5.85 11.28
N MET A 162 -2.41 -7.06 10.87
CA MET A 162 -2.69 -7.39 9.47
C MET A 162 -4.10 -6.96 9.05
N VAL A 163 -5.07 -6.94 9.97
CA VAL A 163 -6.46 -6.58 9.69
C VAL A 163 -6.69 -5.06 9.74
N LYS A 164 -6.05 -4.36 10.68
CA LYS A 164 -6.25 -2.92 10.92
C LYS A 164 -6.02 -2.01 9.71
N PRO A 165 -4.95 -2.15 8.89
CA PRO A 165 -4.70 -1.27 7.75
C PRO A 165 -5.84 -1.29 6.72
N SER A 166 -6.14 -0.14 6.12
CA SER A 166 -7.08 -0.06 4.99
C SER A 166 -6.50 -0.74 3.75
N CYS A 167 -5.20 -0.63 3.53
CA CYS A 167 -4.50 -1.33 2.44
C CYS A 167 -3.45 -2.28 3.03
N LEU A 168 -3.58 -3.59 2.74
CA LEU A 168 -2.59 -4.61 3.09
C LEU A 168 -1.95 -5.15 1.82
N ILE A 169 -0.63 -5.03 1.69
CA ILE A 169 0.11 -5.53 0.54
C ILE A 169 0.97 -6.71 0.97
N ILE A 170 0.72 -7.88 0.35
CA ILE A 170 1.55 -9.08 0.52
C ILE A 170 2.26 -9.35 -0.80
N ASP A 171 3.55 -9.07 -0.82
CA ASP A 171 4.39 -9.17 -2.00
C ASP A 171 5.00 -10.58 -2.13
N GLU A 172 5.16 -11.06 -3.35
CA GLU A 172 5.80 -12.34 -3.70
C GLU A 172 5.06 -13.58 -3.11
N VAL A 173 3.71 -13.62 -3.16
CA VAL A 173 2.93 -14.81 -2.77
C VAL A 173 3.34 -16.00 -3.64
N GLY A 174 3.53 -17.18 -3.00
CA GLY A 174 4.08 -18.37 -3.67
C GLY A 174 5.60 -18.41 -3.75
N ARG A 175 6.32 -17.69 -2.88
CA ARG A 175 7.78 -17.71 -2.78
C ARG A 175 8.33 -18.58 -1.62
N CYS A 176 7.52 -18.86 -0.62
CA CYS A 176 7.87 -19.72 0.51
C CYS A 176 6.71 -20.66 0.82
N ILE A 177 7.01 -21.73 1.51
CA ILE A 177 6.00 -22.70 1.97
C ILE A 177 5.47 -22.22 3.33
N PHE A 178 4.14 -22.14 3.44
CA PHE A 178 3.43 -21.96 4.70
C PHE A 178 3.10 -23.33 5.26
N ASP A 179 3.48 -23.61 6.53
CA ASP A 179 3.04 -24.81 7.21
C ASP A 179 1.53 -24.79 7.46
N GLU A 180 0.96 -25.90 7.90
CA GLU A 180 -0.47 -26.03 8.17
C GLU A 180 -0.99 -24.91 9.08
N TYR A 181 -0.32 -24.63 10.18
CA TYR A 181 -0.73 -23.60 11.11
C TYR A 181 -0.69 -22.20 10.49
N ASN A 182 0.38 -21.87 9.80
CA ASN A 182 0.53 -20.57 9.16
C ASN A 182 -0.45 -20.40 7.97
N THR A 183 -0.82 -21.51 7.30
CA THR A 183 -1.88 -21.50 6.27
C THR A 183 -3.23 -21.16 6.88
N ASN A 184 -3.59 -21.80 8.01
CA ASN A 184 -4.82 -21.50 8.74
C ASN A 184 -4.84 -20.05 9.23
N LEU A 185 -3.72 -19.54 9.72
CA LEU A 185 -3.61 -18.15 10.16
C LEU A 185 -3.68 -17.16 9.00
N PHE A 186 -3.15 -17.52 7.83
CA PHE A 186 -3.30 -16.73 6.60
C PHE A 186 -4.78 -16.64 6.20
N PHE A 187 -5.51 -17.77 6.24
CA PHE A 187 -6.95 -17.81 6.02
C PHE A 187 -7.69 -16.89 7.01
N ASP A 188 -7.42 -16.98 8.32
CA ASP A 188 -8.06 -16.14 9.34
C ASP A 188 -7.86 -14.63 9.06
N ILE A 189 -6.66 -14.23 8.62
CA ILE A 189 -6.39 -12.84 8.24
C ILE A 189 -7.22 -12.42 7.02
N VAL A 190 -7.28 -13.25 5.98
CA VAL A 190 -8.06 -12.96 4.76
C VAL A 190 -9.55 -12.90 5.08
N ASP A 191 -10.05 -13.86 5.86
CA ASP A 191 -11.44 -13.93 6.27
C ASP A 191 -11.88 -12.69 7.07
N ARG A 192 -11.15 -12.33 8.12
CA ARG A 192 -11.42 -11.11 8.91
C ARG A 192 -11.36 -9.83 8.08
N ARG A 193 -10.51 -9.79 7.06
CA ARG A 193 -10.46 -8.65 6.17
C ARG A 193 -11.63 -8.61 5.20
N SER A 194 -12.17 -9.76 4.77
CA SER A 194 -13.32 -9.80 3.86
C SER A 194 -14.58 -9.17 4.47
N ILE A 195 -14.75 -9.28 5.79
CA ILE A 195 -15.89 -8.71 6.53
C ILE A 195 -15.59 -7.34 7.16
N LYS A 196 -14.34 -6.84 7.06
CA LYS A 196 -13.95 -5.55 7.66
C LYS A 196 -14.72 -4.41 7.02
N GLU A 197 -15.29 -3.53 7.84
CA GLU A 197 -16.00 -2.33 7.41
C GLU A 197 -15.05 -1.19 6.99
N GLY A 198 -15.61 -0.25 6.23
CA GLY A 198 -14.89 0.93 5.71
C GLY A 198 -13.92 0.61 4.56
N PRO A 199 -13.09 1.57 4.14
CA PRO A 199 -12.14 1.40 3.05
C PRO A 199 -11.20 0.22 3.33
N ASN A 200 -11.16 -0.73 2.39
CA ASN A 200 -10.44 -1.98 2.58
C ASN A 200 -10.01 -2.58 1.24
N CYS A 201 -8.72 -2.88 1.11
CA CYS A 201 -8.15 -3.55 -0.06
C CYS A 201 -6.98 -4.42 0.37
N MET A 202 -6.95 -5.67 -0.07
CA MET A 202 -5.75 -6.50 -0.04
C MET A 202 -5.12 -6.52 -1.42
N ILE A 203 -3.79 -6.49 -1.46
CA ILE A 203 -3.03 -6.57 -2.71
C ILE A 203 -2.05 -7.72 -2.62
N PHE A 204 -2.16 -8.66 -3.56
CA PHE A 204 -1.19 -9.74 -3.72
C PHE A 204 -0.36 -9.52 -4.99
N THR A 205 0.94 -9.73 -4.90
CA THR A 205 1.78 -9.87 -6.08
C THR A 205 2.34 -11.28 -6.16
N SER A 206 2.44 -11.85 -7.36
CA SER A 206 2.99 -13.18 -7.55
C SER A 206 3.64 -13.36 -8.92
N ASN A 207 4.70 -14.18 -8.95
CA ASN A 207 5.27 -14.70 -10.18
C ASN A 207 4.64 -16.04 -10.59
N LYS A 208 3.78 -16.58 -9.75
CA LYS A 208 3.09 -17.85 -9.93
C LYS A 208 1.63 -17.61 -10.26
N ASN A 209 1.07 -18.48 -11.08
CA ASN A 209 -0.37 -18.48 -11.29
C ASN A 209 -1.08 -18.81 -9.95
N PRO A 210 -2.22 -18.19 -9.63
CA PRO A 210 -2.99 -18.53 -8.43
C PRO A 210 -3.30 -20.04 -8.29
N LYS A 211 -3.50 -20.74 -9.39
CA LYS A 211 -3.71 -22.19 -9.40
C LYS A 211 -2.51 -22.98 -8.85
N ASP A 212 -1.32 -22.42 -8.95
CA ASP A 212 -0.09 -23.08 -8.48
C ASP A 212 0.19 -22.81 -7.00
N TRP A 213 -0.59 -21.94 -6.35
CA TRP A 213 -0.33 -21.54 -4.95
C TRP A 213 -0.55 -22.70 -3.97
N GLU A 214 -1.36 -23.71 -4.33
CA GLU A 214 -1.51 -24.94 -3.52
C GLU A 214 -0.18 -25.68 -3.25
N ASN A 215 0.84 -25.44 -4.07
CA ASN A 215 2.18 -26.00 -3.84
C ASN A 215 2.98 -25.28 -2.75
N TYR A 216 2.49 -24.13 -2.27
CA TYR A 216 3.17 -23.28 -1.29
C TYR A 216 2.41 -23.16 0.04
N PHE A 217 1.25 -23.82 0.15
CA PHE A 217 0.43 -23.86 1.35
C PHE A 217 0.09 -25.31 1.66
N ILE A 218 0.44 -25.78 2.88
CA ILE A 218 0.29 -27.21 3.22
C ILE A 218 -1.17 -27.56 3.44
N GLU A 219 -1.96 -26.70 4.10
CA GLU A 219 -3.37 -26.92 4.35
C GLU A 219 -4.20 -26.33 3.20
N LYS A 220 -4.71 -27.23 2.31
CA LYS A 220 -5.36 -26.83 1.06
C LYS A 220 -6.76 -26.27 1.24
N ASP A 221 -7.54 -26.77 2.17
CA ASP A 221 -8.93 -26.34 2.36
C ASP A 221 -8.97 -24.90 2.89
N SER A 222 -8.09 -24.55 3.83
CA SER A 222 -7.94 -23.18 4.31
C SER A 222 -7.40 -22.24 3.22
N LEU A 223 -6.48 -22.72 2.38
CA LEU A 223 -6.03 -21.94 1.23
C LEU A 223 -7.18 -21.67 0.26
N LEU A 224 -7.95 -22.70 -0.12
CA LEU A 224 -9.09 -22.54 -1.03
C LEU A 224 -10.11 -21.56 -0.48
N GLY A 225 -10.44 -21.65 0.82
CA GLY A 225 -11.30 -20.68 1.50
C GLY A 225 -10.75 -19.25 1.50
N ALA A 226 -9.44 -19.08 1.71
CA ALA A 226 -8.79 -17.77 1.62
C ALA A 226 -8.81 -17.21 0.19
N MET A 227 -8.55 -18.07 -0.80
CA MET A 227 -8.56 -17.70 -2.22
C MET A 227 -9.96 -17.30 -2.68
N ASP A 228 -10.97 -18.06 -2.31
CA ASP A 228 -12.37 -17.75 -2.62
C ASP A 228 -12.74 -16.35 -2.11
N ARG A 229 -12.45 -16.05 -0.85
CA ARG A 229 -12.72 -14.72 -0.27
C ARG A 229 -11.91 -13.59 -0.90
N PHE A 230 -10.64 -13.85 -1.21
CA PHE A 230 -9.79 -12.84 -1.83
C PHE A 230 -10.24 -12.52 -3.26
N PHE A 231 -10.54 -13.55 -4.06
CA PHE A 231 -10.87 -13.42 -5.48
C PHE A 231 -12.34 -13.16 -5.77
N ASN A 232 -13.24 -13.33 -4.80
CA ASN A 232 -14.68 -13.15 -4.97
C ASN A 232 -15.04 -11.78 -5.59
N ASP A 233 -14.33 -10.73 -5.19
CA ASP A 233 -14.47 -9.38 -5.79
C ASP A 233 -13.09 -8.73 -5.97
N ALA A 234 -12.24 -9.32 -6.80
CA ALA A 234 -10.90 -8.85 -7.05
C ALA A 234 -10.67 -8.41 -8.49
N LEU A 235 -9.81 -7.41 -8.68
CA LEU A 235 -9.23 -7.07 -9.98
C LEU A 235 -7.89 -7.77 -10.13
N VAL A 236 -7.82 -8.70 -11.08
CA VAL A 236 -6.61 -9.49 -11.35
C VAL A 236 -5.93 -8.96 -12.61
N PHE A 237 -4.74 -8.40 -12.46
CA PHE A 237 -3.92 -7.92 -13.56
C PHE A 237 -2.86 -8.95 -13.92
N MET A 238 -3.05 -9.63 -15.05
CA MET A 238 -2.07 -10.56 -15.63
C MET A 238 -1.09 -9.78 -16.48
N ILE A 239 0.04 -9.38 -15.90
CA ILE A 239 1.04 -8.52 -16.56
C ILE A 239 2.03 -9.40 -17.30
N LYS A 240 2.09 -9.22 -18.64
CA LYS A 240 3.07 -9.84 -19.53
C LYS A 240 4.01 -8.76 -20.06
N GLY A 241 5.26 -9.08 -20.30
CA GLY A 241 6.22 -8.12 -20.84
C GLY A 241 7.65 -8.44 -20.46
N GLU A 242 8.55 -7.61 -20.94
CA GLU A 242 9.98 -7.70 -20.64
C GLU A 242 10.31 -7.17 -19.24
N SER A 243 11.38 -7.70 -18.65
CA SER A 243 11.86 -7.23 -17.36
C SER A 243 12.38 -5.79 -17.41
N TYR A 244 12.00 -4.98 -16.43
CA TYR A 244 12.62 -3.67 -16.17
C TYR A 244 14.03 -3.79 -15.58
N ARG A 245 14.41 -4.99 -15.10
CA ARG A 245 15.72 -5.24 -14.50
C ARG A 245 16.77 -5.49 -15.57
N GLY A 246 18.02 -5.11 -15.29
CA GLY A 246 19.17 -5.40 -16.17
C GLY A 246 19.51 -4.34 -17.22
N ARG A 247 18.69 -3.31 -17.44
CA ARG A 247 18.97 -2.24 -18.43
C ARG A 247 20.07 -1.27 -18.02
N LYS A 248 20.47 -1.27 -16.76
CA LYS A 248 21.60 -0.48 -16.23
C LYS A 248 22.79 -1.36 -15.85
N THR A 249 22.83 -2.61 -16.34
CA THR A 249 23.94 -3.51 -16.06
C THR A 249 25.05 -3.21 -17.03
N GLU A 250 26.16 -2.69 -16.54
CA GLU A 250 27.42 -2.60 -17.26
C GLU A 250 28.17 -3.92 -17.06
N THR A 251 28.50 -4.61 -18.14
CA THR A 251 29.25 -5.84 -18.08
C THR A 251 30.74 -5.52 -18.24
N ILE A 252 31.51 -5.71 -17.19
CA ILE A 252 32.97 -5.56 -17.23
C ILE A 252 33.57 -6.95 -17.37
N SER A 253 34.21 -7.20 -18.53
CA SER A 253 34.92 -8.44 -18.80
C SER A 253 36.36 -8.29 -18.33
N LEU A 254 36.75 -9.09 -17.35
CA LEU A 254 38.14 -9.19 -16.89
C LEU A 254 38.75 -10.49 -17.42
N GLN A 255 39.90 -10.41 -18.12
CA GLN A 255 40.67 -11.56 -18.48
C GLN A 255 41.83 -11.74 -17.48
N ALA A 256 41.99 -12.95 -16.97
CA ALA A 256 43.18 -13.29 -16.19
C ALA A 256 44.40 -13.31 -17.15
N GLY A 257 45.38 -12.48 -16.87
CA GLY A 257 46.62 -12.48 -17.61
C GLY A 257 47.33 -13.83 -17.42
N ASN A 258 47.71 -14.50 -18.52
CA ASN A 258 48.61 -15.64 -18.48
C ASN A 258 49.98 -15.14 -17.99
N THR A 259 50.31 -15.36 -16.74
CA THR A 259 51.69 -15.23 -16.26
C THR A 259 52.47 -16.41 -16.80
N THR A 260 53.17 -16.22 -17.92
CA THR A 260 54.18 -17.14 -18.38
C THR A 260 55.29 -17.16 -17.33
N PRO A 261 55.66 -18.30 -16.75
CA PRO A 261 56.78 -18.35 -15.80
C PRO A 261 58.07 -18.03 -16.55
N VAL A 262 58.76 -16.97 -16.12
CA VAL A 262 60.09 -16.64 -16.58
C VAL A 262 61.03 -17.76 -16.06
N VAL A 263 61.39 -18.66 -16.94
CA VAL A 263 62.46 -19.65 -16.67
C VAL A 263 63.78 -18.90 -16.69
N SER A 264 64.36 -18.61 -15.52
CA SER A 264 65.72 -18.13 -15.40
C SER A 264 66.71 -19.29 -15.68
N THR A 265 67.29 -19.30 -16.88
CA THR A 265 68.50 -20.10 -17.16
C THR A 265 69.70 -19.43 -16.51
N LYS A 266 70.36 -20.18 -15.61
CA LYS A 266 71.72 -19.92 -15.17
C LYS A 266 72.70 -20.45 -16.19
#